data_e42f01a7f5597a76ca12f1e39350c110
#
_entry.id   e42f01a7f5597a76ca12f1e39350c110
#
_cell.length_a   1.000
_cell.length_b   1.000
_cell.length_c   1.000
_cell.angle_alpha   90.00
_cell.angle_beta   90.00
_cell.angle_gamma   90.00
#
_symmetry.space_group_name_H-M   'P 1'
#
loop_
_entity.id
_entity.type
_entity.pdbx_description
1 polymer ?
#
loop_
_entity_poly.entity_id
_entity_poly.type
_entity_poly.pdbx_seq_one_letter_code
_entity_poly.pdbx_strand_id
1 'polypeptide(L)'
;MNVNRLLIVGAGAFGREVHAWLLDWVKLNPGWIIAGFINDGPGSIARFDHYPAVVSSVEGYEPGPEDYLVCAIAKPADKRLVVEKLLGKGARFFTLIHPSVIMGENVIIGQGAVICPSTVLSVDLRIGAFVTLNIGCLVGHDADIGDFSTLSGHCDITGGVVLEEEVFMGTHASVLPNVKVGKQAVVGAGSVAIRNVAAGITVFGVPAKRISG
;
A
#
# COMPACT_ATOMS: atom_id res chain seq x y z
N MET A 1 28.57 11.89 -7.08
CA MET A 1 27.30 12.07 -6.37
C MET A 1 26.80 10.67 -6.00
N ASN A 2 26.43 10.47 -4.75
CA ASN A 2 25.84 9.19 -4.34
C ASN A 2 24.47 9.06 -5.00
N VAL A 3 24.16 7.86 -5.50
CA VAL A 3 22.88 7.56 -6.17
C VAL A 3 22.00 6.81 -5.17
N ASN A 4 20.82 7.33 -4.87
CA ASN A 4 19.87 6.66 -4.00
C ASN A 4 19.28 5.42 -4.69
N ARG A 5 19.13 4.35 -3.93
CA ARG A 5 18.75 3.03 -4.43
C ARG A 5 17.37 2.61 -3.89
N LEU A 6 16.41 2.41 -4.77
CA LEU A 6 15.11 1.88 -4.44
C LEU A 6 15.14 0.35 -4.54
N LEU A 7 14.75 -0.32 -3.48
CA LEU A 7 14.64 -1.78 -3.39
C LEU A 7 13.18 -2.15 -3.11
N ILE A 8 12.62 -3.01 -3.92
CA ILE A 8 11.21 -3.42 -3.82
C ILE A 8 11.10 -4.65 -2.92
N VAL A 9 10.38 -4.55 -1.82
CA VAL A 9 10.15 -5.66 -0.90
C VAL A 9 8.93 -6.45 -1.37
N GLY A 10 9.18 -7.65 -1.89
CA GLY A 10 8.18 -8.51 -2.52
C GLY A 10 8.33 -8.58 -4.05
N ALA A 11 8.66 -9.76 -4.57
CA ALA A 11 8.87 -10.04 -6.01
C ALA A 11 7.68 -10.78 -6.65
N GLY A 12 6.47 -10.55 -6.13
CA GLY A 12 5.21 -11.08 -6.65
C GLY A 12 4.61 -10.21 -7.78
N ALA A 13 3.33 -10.44 -8.10
CA ALA A 13 2.61 -9.65 -9.10
C ALA A 13 2.57 -8.17 -8.72
N PHE A 14 2.24 -7.85 -7.48
CA PHE A 14 2.22 -6.47 -7.00
C PHE A 14 3.61 -5.82 -7.02
N GLY A 15 4.69 -6.58 -6.74
CA GLY A 15 6.06 -6.08 -6.90
C GLY A 15 6.40 -5.66 -8.32
N ARG A 16 5.89 -6.37 -9.34
CA ARG A 16 6.05 -6.01 -10.75
C ARG A 16 5.31 -4.72 -11.10
N GLU A 17 4.12 -4.53 -10.55
CA GLU A 17 3.35 -3.28 -10.72
C GLU A 17 4.09 -2.11 -10.07
N VAL A 18 4.53 -2.26 -8.82
CA VAL A 18 5.32 -1.24 -8.11
C VAL A 18 6.59 -0.90 -8.89
N HIS A 19 7.27 -1.89 -9.48
CA HIS A 19 8.43 -1.63 -10.34
C HIS A 19 8.07 -0.72 -11.52
N ALA A 20 6.98 -0.98 -12.22
CA ALA A 20 6.54 -0.15 -13.35
C ALA A 20 6.25 1.30 -12.91
N TRP A 21 5.59 1.47 -11.77
CA TRP A 21 5.28 2.80 -11.22
C TRP A 21 6.52 3.55 -10.71
N LEU A 22 7.48 2.83 -10.17
CA LEU A 22 8.78 3.40 -9.82
C LEU A 22 9.58 3.86 -11.05
N LEU A 23 9.46 3.18 -12.19
CA LEU A 23 10.08 3.66 -13.44
C LEU A 23 9.53 5.03 -13.85
N ASP A 24 8.23 5.27 -13.69
CA ASP A 24 7.64 6.58 -13.99
C ASP A 24 8.08 7.64 -12.98
N TRP A 25 8.19 7.27 -11.71
CA TRP A 25 8.67 8.17 -10.66
C TRP A 25 10.17 8.54 -10.84
N VAL A 26 11.03 7.55 -11.13
CA VAL A 26 12.48 7.73 -11.31
C VAL A 26 12.79 8.62 -12.53
N LYS A 27 12.01 8.54 -13.61
CA LYS A 27 12.16 9.44 -14.78
C LYS A 27 12.09 10.92 -14.39
N LEU A 28 11.31 11.25 -13.37
CA LEU A 28 11.14 12.62 -12.87
C LEU A 28 12.12 12.99 -11.76
N ASN A 29 12.86 12.03 -11.22
CA ASN A 29 13.73 12.19 -10.06
C ASN A 29 15.15 11.67 -10.36
N PRO A 30 15.96 12.41 -11.14
CA PRO A 30 17.34 12.02 -11.45
C PRO A 30 18.17 11.91 -10.17
N GLY A 31 19.00 10.88 -10.05
CA GLY A 31 19.77 10.55 -8.84
C GLY A 31 19.17 9.40 -8.04
N TRP A 32 18.08 8.81 -8.51
CA TRP A 32 17.50 7.58 -7.98
C TRP A 32 17.51 6.46 -9.01
N ILE A 33 17.76 5.23 -8.56
CA ILE A 33 17.68 4.02 -9.40
C ILE A 33 16.86 2.94 -8.71
N ILE A 34 16.27 2.04 -9.50
CA ILE A 34 15.68 0.80 -8.99
C ILE A 34 16.77 -0.25 -8.95
N ALA A 35 17.21 -0.62 -7.75
CA ALA A 35 18.39 -1.46 -7.55
C ALA A 35 18.08 -2.97 -7.51
N GLY A 36 16.80 -3.35 -7.33
CA GLY A 36 16.41 -4.76 -7.30
C GLY A 36 15.23 -5.05 -6.39
N PHE A 37 15.07 -6.32 -6.10
CA PHE A 37 14.02 -6.82 -5.22
C PHE A 37 14.63 -7.48 -3.97
N ILE A 38 13.89 -7.41 -2.86
CA ILE A 38 14.12 -8.19 -1.64
C ILE A 38 12.97 -9.20 -1.54
N ASN A 39 13.28 -10.50 -1.54
CA ASN A 39 12.27 -11.55 -1.49
C ASN A 39 12.88 -12.89 -1.05
N ASP A 40 12.14 -13.70 -0.31
CA ASP A 40 12.62 -14.99 0.21
C ASP A 40 12.62 -16.13 -0.83
N GLY A 41 12.63 -15.80 -2.08
CA GLY A 41 12.71 -16.73 -3.20
C GLY A 41 12.74 -15.95 -4.52
N PRO A 42 12.76 -16.65 -5.68
CA PRO A 42 12.90 -15.99 -6.97
C PRO A 42 11.69 -15.10 -7.33
N GLY A 43 10.54 -15.32 -6.69
CA GLY A 43 9.31 -14.59 -6.97
C GLY A 43 8.77 -14.82 -8.38
N SER A 44 7.72 -14.11 -8.75
CA SER A 44 7.14 -14.20 -10.10
C SER A 44 7.98 -13.46 -11.16
N ILE A 45 8.92 -12.62 -10.75
CA ILE A 45 9.83 -11.90 -11.67
C ILE A 45 10.75 -12.86 -12.43
N ALA A 46 11.09 -14.01 -11.85
CA ALA A 46 11.95 -15.03 -12.49
C ALA A 46 11.43 -15.56 -13.85
N ARG A 47 10.18 -15.26 -14.20
CA ARG A 47 9.58 -15.61 -15.49
C ARG A 47 9.87 -14.60 -16.60
N PHE A 48 10.55 -13.50 -16.29
CA PHE A 48 10.72 -12.35 -17.17
C PHE A 48 12.16 -11.82 -17.10
N ASP A 49 12.78 -11.55 -18.22
CA ASP A 49 14.19 -11.16 -18.32
C ASP A 49 14.43 -9.65 -18.13
N HIS A 50 13.37 -8.84 -18.08
CA HIS A 50 13.48 -7.38 -18.03
C HIS A 50 13.40 -6.77 -16.62
N TYR A 51 13.12 -7.58 -15.60
CA TYR A 51 13.13 -7.09 -14.21
C TYR A 51 14.52 -7.15 -13.60
N PRO A 52 14.85 -6.20 -12.68
CA PRO A 52 16.05 -6.33 -11.85
C PRO A 52 16.02 -7.62 -11.03
N ALA A 53 17.17 -8.08 -10.63
CA ALA A 53 17.31 -9.31 -9.83
C ALA A 53 16.73 -9.19 -8.42
N VAL A 54 16.41 -10.33 -7.80
CA VAL A 54 16.30 -10.43 -6.34
C VAL A 54 17.71 -10.37 -5.78
N VAL A 55 18.03 -9.30 -5.06
CA VAL A 55 19.39 -9.01 -4.56
C VAL A 55 19.62 -9.52 -3.14
N SER A 56 18.53 -9.78 -2.38
CA SER A 56 18.60 -10.32 -1.03
C SER A 56 17.29 -10.99 -0.63
N SER A 57 17.34 -11.88 0.36
CA SER A 57 16.17 -12.29 1.14
C SER A 57 15.83 -11.23 2.20
N VAL A 58 14.64 -11.29 2.79
CA VAL A 58 14.26 -10.45 3.93
C VAL A 58 15.19 -10.70 5.13
N GLU A 59 15.56 -11.97 5.36
CA GLU A 59 16.49 -12.34 6.43
C GLU A 59 17.91 -11.84 6.18
N GLY A 60 18.42 -12.02 4.98
CA GLY A 60 19.80 -11.69 4.61
C GLY A 60 20.04 -10.21 4.29
N TYR A 61 18.98 -9.39 4.23
CA TYR A 61 19.15 -7.98 3.87
C TYR A 61 19.84 -7.19 4.98
N GLU A 62 20.88 -6.47 4.61
CA GLU A 62 21.59 -5.50 5.45
C GLU A 62 21.43 -4.10 4.82
N PRO A 63 20.88 -3.11 5.57
CA PRO A 63 20.63 -1.79 5.04
C PRO A 63 21.90 -1.03 4.65
N GLY A 64 21.98 -0.63 3.38
CA GLY A 64 23.02 0.24 2.89
C GLY A 64 22.71 1.73 3.15
N PRO A 65 23.73 2.61 3.14
CA PRO A 65 23.55 4.03 3.42
C PRO A 65 22.70 4.75 2.37
N GLU A 66 22.61 4.23 1.15
CA GLU A 66 21.83 4.81 0.05
C GLU A 66 20.53 4.02 -0.22
N ASP A 67 20.22 2.99 0.57
CA ASP A 67 19.07 2.12 0.33
C ASP A 67 17.78 2.70 0.92
N TYR A 68 16.72 2.62 0.12
CA TYR A 68 15.35 2.95 0.48
C TYR A 68 14.42 1.84 -0.01
N LEU A 69 13.59 1.32 0.86
CA LEU A 69 12.71 0.20 0.57
C LEU A 69 11.30 0.67 0.19
N VAL A 70 10.70 0.03 -0.79
CA VAL A 70 9.29 0.21 -1.14
C VAL A 70 8.55 -1.10 -0.89
N CYS A 71 7.55 -1.10 -0.02
CA CYS A 71 6.84 -2.31 0.35
C CYS A 71 5.79 -2.67 -0.72
N ALA A 72 5.95 -3.83 -1.35
CA ALA A 72 5.05 -4.39 -2.36
C ALA A 72 4.36 -5.67 -1.86
N ILE A 73 3.91 -5.67 -0.60
CA ILE A 73 3.16 -6.75 0.03
C ILE A 73 1.74 -6.27 0.26
N ALA A 74 0.76 -6.93 -0.37
CA ALA A 74 -0.64 -6.50 -0.32
C ALA A 74 -1.37 -6.93 0.97
N LYS A 75 -1.09 -8.13 1.50
CA LYS A 75 -1.79 -8.65 2.68
C LYS A 75 -1.32 -7.91 3.95
N PRO A 76 -2.21 -7.23 4.71
CA PRO A 76 -1.82 -6.37 5.83
C PRO A 76 -0.95 -7.04 6.88
N ALA A 77 -1.33 -8.23 7.34
CA ALA A 77 -0.58 -8.95 8.38
C ALA A 77 0.84 -9.35 7.91
N ASP A 78 0.97 -9.88 6.68
CA ASP A 78 2.26 -10.26 6.11
C ASP A 78 3.13 -9.01 5.87
N LYS A 79 2.50 -7.90 5.42
CA LYS A 79 3.15 -6.60 5.25
C LYS A 79 3.73 -6.10 6.57
N ARG A 80 2.94 -6.09 7.65
CA ARG A 80 3.39 -5.67 8.98
C ARG A 80 4.59 -6.49 9.44
N LEU A 81 4.50 -7.82 9.37
CA LEU A 81 5.56 -8.72 9.80
C LEU A 81 6.89 -8.45 9.10
N VAL A 82 6.86 -8.31 7.77
CA VAL A 82 8.08 -8.07 6.98
C VAL A 82 8.64 -6.67 7.22
N VAL A 83 7.77 -5.65 7.27
CA VAL A 83 8.17 -4.26 7.52
C VAL A 83 8.80 -4.10 8.89
N GLU A 84 8.18 -4.61 9.96
CA GLU A 84 8.71 -4.52 11.33
C GLU A 84 10.09 -5.20 11.44
N LYS A 85 10.27 -6.36 10.78
CA LYS A 85 11.56 -7.05 10.72
C LYS A 85 12.64 -6.19 10.05
N LEU A 86 12.33 -5.57 8.93
CA LEU A 86 13.28 -4.71 8.19
C LEU A 86 13.56 -3.40 8.94
N LEU A 87 12.55 -2.79 9.57
CA LEU A 87 12.74 -1.63 10.45
C LEU A 87 13.65 -1.96 11.64
N GLY A 88 13.49 -3.15 12.24
CA GLY A 88 14.37 -3.65 13.30
C GLY A 88 15.83 -3.78 12.90
N LYS A 89 16.12 -3.90 11.61
CA LYS A 89 17.48 -3.89 11.02
C LYS A 89 17.97 -2.46 10.68
N GLY A 90 17.16 -1.43 10.92
CA GLY A 90 17.49 -0.05 10.58
C GLY A 90 17.20 0.33 9.11
N ALA A 91 16.39 -0.45 8.40
CA ALA A 91 16.00 -0.13 7.04
C ALA A 91 15.15 1.15 6.97
N ARG A 92 15.33 1.92 5.90
CA ARG A 92 14.56 3.14 5.62
C ARG A 92 13.51 2.84 4.56
N PHE A 93 12.27 3.20 4.82
CA PHE A 93 11.20 3.03 3.84
C PHE A 93 10.88 4.34 3.11
N PHE A 94 10.74 4.21 1.80
CA PHE A 94 10.33 5.28 0.90
C PHE A 94 8.81 5.29 0.78
N THR A 95 8.21 6.49 0.81
CA THR A 95 6.78 6.68 0.52
C THR A 95 6.63 6.93 -0.97
N LEU A 96 6.06 5.96 -1.68
CA LEU A 96 5.81 6.08 -3.12
C LEU A 96 4.47 6.75 -3.36
N ILE A 97 4.49 7.92 -3.99
CA ILE A 97 3.30 8.58 -4.54
C ILE A 97 3.51 8.66 -6.05
N HIS A 98 2.65 7.96 -6.80
CA HIS A 98 2.76 7.97 -8.25
C HIS A 98 2.48 9.38 -8.82
N PRO A 99 3.20 9.85 -9.85
CA PRO A 99 3.02 11.21 -10.39
C PRO A 99 1.61 11.55 -10.89
N SER A 100 0.78 10.55 -11.19
CA SER A 100 -0.61 10.75 -11.62
C SER A 100 -1.63 10.85 -10.48
N VAL A 101 -1.19 10.84 -9.23
CA VAL A 101 -2.08 11.01 -8.07
C VAL A 101 -2.58 12.44 -8.04
N ILE A 102 -3.89 12.60 -7.89
CA ILE A 102 -4.52 13.90 -7.65
C ILE A 102 -4.69 14.06 -6.14
N MET A 103 -4.17 15.14 -5.58
CA MET A 103 -4.18 15.36 -4.14
C MET A 103 -4.62 16.79 -3.82
N GLY A 104 -5.62 16.92 -2.95
CA GLY A 104 -6.09 18.19 -2.43
C GLY A 104 -5.24 18.75 -1.32
N GLU A 105 -5.76 19.76 -0.62
CA GLU A 105 -5.06 20.41 0.49
C GLU A 105 -5.13 19.58 1.79
N ASN A 106 -4.14 19.79 2.67
CA ASN A 106 -4.08 19.21 4.01
C ASN A 106 -4.20 17.67 4.04
N VAL A 107 -3.48 16.99 3.13
CA VAL A 107 -3.38 15.53 3.09
C VAL A 107 -2.11 15.09 3.81
N ILE A 108 -2.26 14.30 4.86
CA ILE A 108 -1.14 13.74 5.65
C ILE A 108 -0.92 12.30 5.21
N ILE A 109 0.29 11.96 4.78
CA ILE A 109 0.65 10.61 4.34
C ILE A 109 1.80 10.08 5.20
N GLY A 110 1.57 8.92 5.81
CA GLY A 110 2.55 8.23 6.66
C GLY A 110 3.70 7.60 5.88
N GLN A 111 4.76 7.27 6.61
CA GLN A 111 5.96 6.65 6.09
C GLN A 111 5.66 5.32 5.38
N GLY A 112 6.34 5.05 4.28
CA GLY A 112 6.28 3.77 3.58
C GLY A 112 4.94 3.49 2.89
N ALA A 113 4.02 4.46 2.82
CA ALA A 113 2.79 4.33 2.06
C ALA A 113 3.07 4.18 0.56
N VAL A 114 2.22 3.43 -0.14
CA VAL A 114 2.28 3.23 -1.59
C VAL A 114 0.96 3.69 -2.19
N ILE A 115 0.99 4.86 -2.83
CA ILE A 115 -0.16 5.47 -3.48
C ILE A 115 -0.02 5.29 -4.98
N CYS A 116 -0.83 4.39 -5.52
CA CYS A 116 -0.74 3.92 -6.90
C CYS A 116 -1.36 4.88 -7.93
N PRO A 117 -1.16 4.65 -9.23
CA PRO A 117 -1.67 5.51 -10.30
C PRO A 117 -3.16 5.81 -10.22
N SER A 118 -3.54 7.02 -10.67
CA SER A 118 -4.94 7.47 -10.78
C SER A 118 -5.73 7.48 -9.47
N THR A 119 -5.05 7.41 -8.33
CA THR A 119 -5.66 7.62 -7.01
C THR A 119 -6.02 9.08 -6.83
N VAL A 120 -7.18 9.35 -6.25
CA VAL A 120 -7.62 10.71 -5.91
C VAL A 120 -7.78 10.81 -4.39
N LEU A 121 -7.03 11.73 -3.80
CA LEU A 121 -7.11 12.09 -2.39
C LEU A 121 -7.76 13.47 -2.28
N SER A 122 -8.90 13.56 -1.57
CA SER A 122 -9.62 14.81 -1.38
C SER A 122 -8.86 15.74 -0.42
N VAL A 123 -9.52 16.37 0.51
CA VAL A 123 -8.94 17.36 1.43
C VAL A 123 -9.06 16.90 2.88
N ASP A 124 -8.20 17.42 3.78
CA ASP A 124 -8.29 17.25 5.23
C ASP A 124 -8.34 15.77 5.66
N LEU A 125 -7.49 14.94 5.09
CA LEU A 125 -7.50 13.48 5.34
C LEU A 125 -6.14 12.94 5.79
N ARG A 126 -6.14 11.79 6.42
CA ARG A 126 -4.95 11.10 6.90
C ARG A 126 -4.83 9.70 6.32
N ILE A 127 -3.68 9.41 5.76
CA ILE A 127 -3.23 8.08 5.34
C ILE A 127 -2.12 7.64 6.31
N GLY A 128 -2.33 6.53 6.98
CA GLY A 128 -1.37 5.98 7.95
C GLY A 128 -0.09 5.44 7.31
N ALA A 129 0.82 4.99 8.17
CA ALA A 129 2.07 4.38 7.74
C ALA A 129 1.83 3.04 7.03
N PHE A 130 2.60 2.77 5.97
CA PHE A 130 2.55 1.52 5.20
C PHE A 130 1.17 1.19 4.62
N VAL A 131 0.31 2.19 4.44
CA VAL A 131 -0.95 2.02 3.72
C VAL A 131 -0.66 1.81 2.23
N THR A 132 -1.41 0.90 1.62
CA THR A 132 -1.42 0.73 0.17
C THR A 132 -2.77 1.18 -0.38
N LEU A 133 -2.77 2.20 -1.22
CA LEU A 133 -3.92 2.58 -2.06
C LEU A 133 -3.61 2.12 -3.48
N ASN A 134 -4.24 1.04 -3.93
CA ASN A 134 -4.00 0.50 -5.26
C ASN A 134 -4.68 1.38 -6.34
N ILE A 135 -4.47 1.06 -7.60
CA ILE A 135 -4.87 1.84 -8.77
C ILE A 135 -6.31 2.36 -8.64
N GLY A 136 -6.50 3.67 -8.92
CA GLY A 136 -7.83 4.27 -9.06
C GLY A 136 -8.65 4.35 -7.78
N CYS A 137 -8.05 4.24 -6.59
CA CYS A 137 -8.77 4.46 -5.33
C CYS A 137 -9.20 5.91 -5.19
N LEU A 138 -10.38 6.13 -4.60
CA LEU A 138 -10.90 7.43 -4.22
C LEU A 138 -10.97 7.54 -2.70
N VAL A 139 -10.44 8.63 -2.14
CA VAL A 139 -10.51 8.89 -0.69
C VAL A 139 -11.11 10.27 -0.47
N GLY A 140 -12.28 10.29 0.16
CA GLY A 140 -13.06 11.48 0.45
C GLY A 140 -12.46 12.33 1.57
N HIS A 141 -13.01 13.54 1.73
CA HIS A 141 -12.63 14.49 2.77
C HIS A 141 -12.80 13.93 4.19
N ASP A 142 -12.00 14.39 5.14
CA ASP A 142 -12.06 13.99 6.55
C ASP A 142 -11.87 12.47 6.80
N ALA A 143 -11.40 11.71 5.82
CA ALA A 143 -11.15 10.28 5.98
C ALA A 143 -9.86 10.04 6.77
N ASP A 144 -9.87 9.00 7.62
CA ASP A 144 -8.72 8.52 8.37
C ASP A 144 -8.46 7.05 8.07
N ILE A 145 -7.34 6.73 7.42
CA ILE A 145 -6.96 5.37 7.05
C ILE A 145 -5.79 4.92 7.93
N GLY A 146 -6.05 3.95 8.80
CA GLY A 146 -5.11 3.40 9.77
C GLY A 146 -3.96 2.64 9.12
N ASP A 147 -2.87 2.53 9.89
CA ASP A 147 -1.59 1.94 9.47
C ASP A 147 -1.74 0.53 8.90
N PHE A 148 -0.88 0.19 7.96
CA PHE A 148 -0.81 -1.11 7.29
C PHE A 148 -2.07 -1.53 6.52
N SER A 149 -3.10 -0.70 6.42
CA SER A 149 -4.29 -1.01 5.63
C SER A 149 -3.96 -1.15 4.14
N THR A 150 -4.73 -1.97 3.44
CA THR A 150 -4.61 -2.18 2.00
C THR A 150 -5.96 -2.05 1.33
N LEU A 151 -6.06 -1.10 0.43
CA LEU A 151 -7.20 -0.91 -0.46
C LEU A 151 -6.80 -1.43 -1.84
N SER A 152 -7.50 -2.48 -2.30
CA SER A 152 -7.33 -2.99 -3.66
C SER A 152 -7.85 -1.99 -4.69
N GLY A 153 -7.62 -2.25 -5.97
CA GLY A 153 -7.96 -1.29 -7.03
C GLY A 153 -9.41 -0.81 -6.99
N HIS A 154 -9.61 0.48 -7.29
CA HIS A 154 -10.91 1.13 -7.41
C HIS A 154 -11.79 1.07 -6.16
N CYS A 155 -11.18 1.07 -4.96
CA CYS A 155 -11.94 1.25 -3.73
C CYS A 155 -12.40 2.70 -3.60
N ASP A 156 -13.60 2.88 -3.03
CA ASP A 156 -14.19 4.19 -2.79
C ASP A 156 -14.44 4.40 -1.29
N ILE A 157 -13.67 5.30 -0.71
CA ILE A 157 -13.74 5.71 0.69
C ILE A 157 -14.37 7.10 0.73
N THR A 158 -15.61 7.19 1.16
CA THR A 158 -16.33 8.45 1.17
C THR A 158 -15.97 9.34 2.37
N GLY A 159 -16.58 10.52 2.47
CA GLY A 159 -16.21 11.51 3.49
C GLY A 159 -16.40 11.04 4.93
N GLY A 160 -15.47 11.39 5.82
CA GLY A 160 -15.50 11.09 7.25
C GLY A 160 -15.39 9.61 7.63
N VAL A 161 -14.97 8.76 6.70
CA VAL A 161 -14.76 7.33 6.95
C VAL A 161 -13.52 7.11 7.81
N VAL A 162 -13.61 6.19 8.77
CA VAL A 162 -12.47 5.72 9.55
C VAL A 162 -12.21 4.25 9.24
N LEU A 163 -11.08 3.95 8.64
CA LEU A 163 -10.54 2.60 8.58
C LEU A 163 -9.49 2.46 9.69
N GLU A 164 -9.67 1.54 10.61
CA GLU A 164 -8.65 1.24 11.61
C GLU A 164 -7.45 0.51 11.00
N GLU A 165 -6.46 0.13 11.81
CA GLU A 165 -5.25 -0.54 11.34
C GLU A 165 -5.52 -1.88 10.65
N GLU A 166 -4.69 -2.20 9.65
CA GLU A 166 -4.68 -3.50 8.96
C GLU A 166 -6.03 -3.88 8.29
N VAL A 167 -6.88 -2.89 7.98
CA VAL A 167 -8.08 -3.13 7.20
C VAL A 167 -7.72 -3.56 5.78
N PHE A 168 -8.42 -4.57 5.27
CA PHE A 168 -8.30 -4.99 3.87
C PHE A 168 -9.60 -4.71 3.11
N MET A 169 -9.50 -3.92 2.04
CA MET A 169 -10.59 -3.63 1.11
C MET A 169 -10.37 -4.37 -0.20
N GLY A 170 -11.30 -5.25 -0.56
CA GLY A 170 -11.28 -5.91 -1.87
C GLY A 170 -11.58 -4.94 -3.02
N THR A 171 -11.19 -5.30 -4.24
CA THR A 171 -11.38 -4.45 -5.45
C THR A 171 -12.84 -3.97 -5.58
N HIS A 172 -13.03 -2.68 -5.90
CA HIS A 172 -14.34 -2.03 -6.01
C HIS A 172 -15.19 -2.06 -4.73
N ALA A 173 -14.60 -2.26 -3.56
CA ALA A 173 -15.32 -2.12 -2.31
C ALA A 173 -15.51 -0.63 -1.98
N SER A 174 -16.70 -0.29 -1.43
CA SER A 174 -17.04 1.09 -1.06
C SER A 174 -17.48 1.17 0.40
N VAL A 175 -17.17 2.29 1.05
CA VAL A 175 -17.58 2.60 2.42
C VAL A 175 -18.34 3.92 2.43
N LEU A 176 -19.59 3.92 2.94
CA LEU A 176 -20.43 5.10 2.97
C LEU A 176 -20.00 6.11 4.05
N PRO A 177 -20.44 7.39 3.94
CA PRO A 177 -19.97 8.47 4.81
C PRO A 177 -20.11 8.17 6.30
N ASN A 178 -19.07 8.56 7.07
CA ASN A 178 -18.98 8.41 8.53
C ASN A 178 -19.03 6.96 9.04
N VAL A 179 -18.88 5.97 8.19
CA VAL A 179 -18.80 4.57 8.59
C VAL A 179 -17.38 4.27 9.12
N LYS A 180 -17.32 3.50 10.20
CA LYS A 180 -16.09 2.99 10.78
C LYS A 180 -15.90 1.52 10.45
N VAL A 181 -14.72 1.16 9.94
CA VAL A 181 -14.29 -0.22 9.70
C VAL A 181 -13.21 -0.57 10.71
N GLY A 182 -13.49 -1.53 11.58
CA GLY A 182 -12.62 -1.91 12.70
C GLY A 182 -11.33 -2.61 12.26
N LYS A 183 -10.36 -2.60 13.15
CA LYS A 183 -9.02 -3.17 12.96
C LYS A 183 -9.09 -4.60 12.40
N GLN A 184 -8.25 -4.89 11.40
CA GLN A 184 -8.14 -6.21 10.76
C GLN A 184 -9.44 -6.71 10.13
N ALA A 185 -10.44 -5.86 9.95
CA ALA A 185 -11.64 -6.24 9.22
C ALA A 185 -11.37 -6.33 7.72
N VAL A 186 -12.17 -7.16 7.05
CA VAL A 186 -12.12 -7.33 5.60
C VAL A 186 -13.46 -6.92 4.99
N VAL A 187 -13.42 -6.01 4.03
CA VAL A 187 -14.56 -5.69 3.17
C VAL A 187 -14.32 -6.35 1.81
N GLY A 188 -15.14 -7.33 1.46
CA GLY A 188 -14.95 -8.14 0.25
C GLY A 188 -15.11 -7.34 -1.04
N ALA A 189 -14.59 -7.86 -2.15
CA ALA A 189 -14.64 -7.17 -3.45
C ALA A 189 -16.08 -6.85 -3.88
N GLY A 190 -16.30 -5.66 -4.44
CA GLY A 190 -17.61 -5.18 -4.91
C GLY A 190 -18.64 -4.97 -3.78
N SER A 191 -18.21 -4.96 -2.53
CA SER A 191 -19.12 -4.78 -1.38
C SER A 191 -19.31 -3.31 -1.03
N VAL A 192 -20.49 -2.99 -0.45
CA VAL A 192 -20.80 -1.64 0.03
C VAL A 192 -21.10 -1.70 1.53
N ALA A 193 -20.17 -1.19 2.34
CA ALA A 193 -20.34 -1.05 3.78
C ALA A 193 -21.16 0.19 4.10
N ILE A 194 -22.42 -0.01 4.50
CA ILE A 194 -23.37 1.08 4.83
C ILE A 194 -23.50 1.30 6.35
N ARG A 195 -22.83 0.49 7.17
CA ARG A 195 -22.82 0.53 8.64
C ARG A 195 -21.43 0.15 9.14
N ASN A 196 -21.14 0.50 10.38
CA ASN A 196 -19.88 0.15 11.03
C ASN A 196 -19.61 -1.37 10.96
N VAL A 197 -18.37 -1.69 10.66
CA VAL A 197 -17.87 -3.07 10.57
C VAL A 197 -17.02 -3.33 11.80
N ALA A 198 -17.32 -4.36 12.58
CA ALA A 198 -16.55 -4.69 13.78
C ALA A 198 -15.13 -5.17 13.41
N ALA A 199 -14.19 -5.08 14.36
CA ALA A 199 -12.83 -5.55 14.17
C ALA A 199 -12.76 -7.07 13.90
N GLY A 200 -11.84 -7.49 13.04
CA GLY A 200 -11.54 -8.89 12.77
C GLY A 200 -12.59 -9.65 11.96
N ILE A 201 -13.70 -9.03 11.55
CA ILE A 201 -14.73 -9.73 10.76
C ILE A 201 -14.58 -9.49 9.27
N THR A 202 -15.09 -10.42 8.49
CA THR A 202 -15.24 -10.26 7.04
C THR A 202 -16.69 -9.96 6.70
N VAL A 203 -16.91 -8.90 5.91
CA VAL A 203 -18.22 -8.55 5.36
C VAL A 203 -18.21 -8.63 3.84
N PHE A 204 -19.35 -9.00 3.23
CA PHE A 204 -19.49 -9.11 1.79
C PHE A 204 -20.90 -8.76 1.31
N GLY A 205 -21.02 -8.21 0.10
CA GLY A 205 -22.27 -7.93 -0.60
C GLY A 205 -22.71 -6.47 -0.59
N VAL A 206 -23.91 -6.21 -1.16
CA VAL A 206 -24.54 -4.89 -1.26
C VAL A 206 -25.98 -5.02 -0.74
N PRO A 207 -26.28 -4.53 0.48
CA PRO A 207 -25.34 -4.01 1.48
C PRO A 207 -24.44 -5.11 2.06
N ALA A 208 -23.25 -4.73 2.51
CA ALA A 208 -22.28 -5.67 3.08
C ALA A 208 -22.80 -6.29 4.40
N LYS A 209 -22.73 -7.62 4.50
CA LYS A 209 -23.14 -8.40 5.68
C LYS A 209 -21.98 -9.31 6.11
N ARG A 210 -21.91 -9.61 7.40
CA ARG A 210 -20.91 -10.53 7.96
C ARG A 210 -21.01 -11.91 7.32
N ILE A 211 -19.86 -12.46 6.87
CA ILE A 211 -19.72 -13.82 6.33
C ILE A 211 -18.76 -14.68 7.15
N SER A 212 -17.76 -14.08 7.86
CA SER A 212 -16.80 -14.78 8.72
C SER A 212 -16.20 -13.86 9.78
N GLY A 213 -15.54 -14.45 10.77
CA GLY A 213 -14.87 -13.78 11.88
C GLY A 213 -15.53 -14.05 13.21
#